data_b7f4434e1b84400bbe555c83a2ab2bfc
#
_entry.id   b7f4434e1b84400bbe555c83a2ab2bfc
#
_cell.length_a   1.000
_cell.length_b   1.000
_cell.length_c   1.000
_cell.angle_alpha   90.00
_cell.angle_beta   90.00
_cell.angle_gamma   90.00
#
_symmetry.space_group_name_H-M   'P 1'
#
loop_
_entity.id
_entity.type
_entity.pdbx_description
1 polymer ?
#
loop_
_entity_poly.entity_id
_entity_poly.type
_entity_poly.pdbx_seq_one_letter_code
_entity_poly.pdbx_strand_id
1 'polypeptide(L)'
;GIKQNSAISNMTKAGDKSFNALLIGTDAAGENTDALMIVHVDKQDKKIRMLSIPRDTRVTVDGKKFKINACYHLGGLELLIEKIRELTDIDINYYASIEPGTLGEIVDCLGGVEYDVEQDMHYSDPAQDLYINLKKGKQILDGDKAEQYCRYRSYVMGDITRTQSQQKFFKALFEQKLNIKYATKINDIYDIMCEKVKTNVSMKDIIFNMSVLEIISSGEQIECYDAPGNYNDMEKDGVSYYLIEDEHVIELKTLCAQFFGGSYV
;
A
#
# COMPACT_ATOMS: atom_id res chain seq x y z
N GLY A 1 5.41 24.06 2.65
CA GLY A 1 4.00 23.79 2.83
C GLY A 1 3.57 22.70 1.88
N ILE A 2 2.89 21.67 2.39
CA ILE A 2 2.28 20.62 1.59
C ILE A 2 1.53 21.30 0.45
N LYS A 3 1.81 20.96 -0.80
CA LYS A 3 0.92 21.27 -1.91
C LYS A 3 -0.38 20.48 -1.65
N GLN A 4 -1.31 21.08 -0.89
CA GLN A 4 -2.67 20.59 -0.83
C GLN A 4 -3.22 20.66 -2.25
N ASN A 5 -3.27 19.51 -2.91
CA ASN A 5 -4.14 19.36 -4.06
C ASN A 5 -5.56 19.66 -3.56
N SER A 6 -6.28 20.50 -4.36
CA SER A 6 -7.70 20.81 -4.16
C SER A 6 -8.44 19.55 -3.73
N ALA A 7 -9.28 19.69 -2.72
CA ALA A 7 -10.04 18.60 -2.10
C ALA A 7 -10.47 17.56 -3.14
N ILE A 8 -9.92 16.36 -3.00
CA ILE A 8 -10.34 15.23 -3.81
C ILE A 8 -11.80 14.99 -3.43
N SER A 9 -12.70 15.25 -4.36
CA SER A 9 -14.15 15.33 -4.13
C SER A 9 -14.76 14.05 -3.57
N ASN A 10 -14.01 12.94 -3.66
CA ASN A 10 -14.45 11.60 -3.31
C ASN A 10 -13.86 11.07 -1.99
N MET A 11 -13.16 11.89 -1.22
CA MET A 11 -12.61 11.46 0.07
C MET A 11 -13.51 11.91 1.22
N THR A 12 -13.80 10.99 2.12
CA THR A 12 -14.55 11.27 3.36
C THR A 12 -13.60 11.65 4.48
N LYS A 13 -14.09 12.40 5.48
CA LYS A 13 -13.30 12.69 6.67
C LYS A 13 -13.12 11.42 7.51
N ALA A 14 -11.92 11.25 8.08
CA ALA A 14 -11.67 10.19 9.03
C ALA A 14 -12.60 10.29 10.24
N GLY A 15 -13.12 9.14 10.66
CA GLY A 15 -13.93 9.04 11.88
C GLY A 15 -13.06 8.96 13.13
N ASP A 16 -13.67 9.23 14.29
CA ASP A 16 -12.99 9.10 15.59
C ASP A 16 -12.68 7.63 15.92
N LYS A 17 -13.46 6.70 15.37
CA LYS A 17 -13.39 5.27 15.69
C LYS A 17 -12.48 4.49 14.76
N SER A 18 -12.47 4.83 13.49
CA SER A 18 -11.69 4.15 12.46
C SER A 18 -11.42 5.06 11.26
N PHE A 19 -10.44 4.68 10.45
CA PHE A 19 -10.17 5.30 9.16
C PHE A 19 -9.49 4.32 8.20
N ASN A 20 -9.58 4.63 6.90
CA ASN A 20 -8.87 3.93 5.83
C ASN A 20 -7.85 4.85 5.18
N ALA A 21 -6.61 4.36 5.05
CA ALA A 21 -5.54 5.01 4.33
C ALA A 21 -5.14 4.18 3.10
N LEU A 22 -5.04 4.81 1.93
CA LEU A 22 -4.55 4.18 0.71
C LEU A 22 -3.06 4.45 0.56
N LEU A 23 -2.24 3.40 0.63
CA LEU A 23 -0.83 3.46 0.30
C LEU A 23 -0.64 3.11 -1.18
N ILE A 24 0.05 3.99 -1.89
CA ILE A 24 0.31 3.89 -3.33
C ILE A 24 1.81 3.92 -3.54
N GLY A 25 2.38 2.84 -4.08
CA GLY A 25 3.73 2.86 -4.62
C GLY A 25 3.66 3.17 -6.11
N THR A 26 4.35 4.21 -6.58
CA THR A 26 4.40 4.56 -8.00
C THR A 26 5.67 4.05 -8.67
N ASP A 27 5.67 4.01 -10.00
CA ASP A 27 6.89 3.87 -10.78
C ASP A 27 7.76 5.15 -10.70
N ALA A 28 8.98 5.09 -11.23
CA ALA A 28 9.91 6.22 -11.20
C ALA A 28 9.41 7.45 -12.01
N ALA A 29 8.49 7.25 -12.95
CA ALA A 29 7.85 8.33 -13.69
C ALA A 29 6.69 8.97 -12.90
N GLY A 30 6.23 8.30 -11.83
CA GLY A 30 5.08 8.74 -11.04
C GLY A 30 3.74 8.61 -11.78
N GLU A 31 3.72 7.81 -12.86
CA GLU A 31 2.57 7.70 -13.76
C GLU A 31 1.71 6.47 -13.45
N ASN A 32 2.33 5.32 -13.16
CA ASN A 32 1.61 4.09 -12.86
C ASN A 32 1.79 3.69 -11.42
N THR A 33 0.82 2.93 -10.90
CA THR A 33 0.90 2.39 -9.55
C THR A 33 1.45 0.97 -9.58
N ASP A 34 2.54 0.73 -8.87
CA ASP A 34 3.18 -0.59 -8.75
C ASP A 34 2.72 -1.36 -7.50
N ALA A 35 2.21 -0.64 -6.50
CA ALA A 35 1.66 -1.22 -5.28
C ALA A 35 0.42 -0.45 -4.83
N LEU A 36 -0.62 -1.16 -4.44
CA LEU A 36 -1.87 -0.61 -3.91
C LEU A 36 -2.25 -1.37 -2.65
N MET A 37 -2.34 -0.67 -1.53
CA MET A 37 -2.68 -1.27 -0.24
C MET A 37 -3.61 -0.34 0.55
N ILE A 38 -4.74 -0.88 1.02
CA ILE A 38 -5.62 -0.19 1.95
C ILE A 38 -5.23 -0.60 3.36
N VAL A 39 -4.97 0.37 4.21
CA VAL A 39 -4.70 0.18 5.64
C VAL A 39 -5.90 0.69 6.42
N HIS A 40 -6.64 -0.20 7.03
CA HIS A 40 -7.73 0.11 7.95
C HIS A 40 -7.21 0.14 9.37
N VAL A 41 -7.47 1.23 10.06
CA VAL A 41 -7.16 1.38 11.48
C VAL A 41 -8.47 1.40 12.25
N ASP A 42 -8.71 0.37 13.05
CA ASP A 42 -9.82 0.28 13.99
C ASP A 42 -9.33 0.61 15.40
N LYS A 43 -9.67 1.79 15.88
CA LYS A 43 -9.26 2.26 17.21
C LYS A 43 -10.09 1.64 18.34
N GLN A 44 -11.30 1.15 18.05
CA GLN A 44 -12.17 0.51 19.04
C GLN A 44 -11.70 -0.92 19.32
N ASP A 45 -11.49 -1.70 18.27
CA ASP A 45 -11.02 -3.07 18.37
C ASP A 45 -9.49 -3.17 18.52
N LYS A 46 -8.81 -2.02 18.44
CA LYS A 46 -7.34 -1.91 18.49
C LYS A 46 -6.64 -2.81 17.46
N LYS A 47 -7.13 -2.78 16.22
CA LYS A 47 -6.61 -3.58 15.12
C LYS A 47 -6.21 -2.72 13.93
N ILE A 48 -5.21 -3.21 13.22
CA ILE A 48 -4.82 -2.70 11.90
C ILE A 48 -4.99 -3.84 10.89
N ARG A 49 -5.67 -3.55 9.80
CA ARG A 49 -5.88 -4.50 8.72
C ARG A 49 -5.34 -3.94 7.41
N MET A 50 -4.65 -4.76 6.67
CA MET A 50 -4.04 -4.38 5.41
C MET A 50 -4.65 -5.23 4.29
N LEU A 51 -5.23 -4.58 3.27
CA LEU A 51 -5.76 -5.23 2.09
C LEU A 51 -4.93 -4.83 0.87
N SER A 52 -4.30 -5.79 0.24
CA SER A 52 -3.56 -5.57 -1.01
C SER A 52 -4.47 -5.78 -2.22
N ILE A 53 -4.39 -4.85 -3.19
CA ILE A 53 -5.09 -4.93 -4.47
C ILE A 53 -4.03 -5.13 -5.55
N PRO A 54 -4.04 -6.25 -6.30
CA PRO A 54 -3.11 -6.48 -7.39
C PRO A 54 -3.20 -5.36 -8.43
N ARG A 55 -2.05 -4.82 -8.84
CA ARG A 55 -1.98 -3.71 -9.82
C ARG A 55 -2.61 -4.05 -11.18
N ASP A 56 -2.63 -5.34 -11.52
CA ASP A 56 -3.19 -5.85 -12.78
C ASP A 56 -4.70 -6.10 -12.70
N THR A 57 -5.36 -5.74 -11.58
CA THR A 57 -6.81 -5.88 -11.41
C THR A 57 -7.54 -5.18 -12.54
N ARG A 58 -8.43 -5.92 -13.22
CA ARG A 58 -9.23 -5.38 -14.32
C ARG A 58 -10.31 -4.45 -13.79
N VAL A 59 -10.37 -3.26 -14.38
CA VAL A 59 -11.40 -2.24 -14.14
C VAL A 59 -11.94 -1.74 -15.47
N THR A 60 -13.13 -1.15 -15.44
CA THR A 60 -13.74 -0.52 -16.62
C THR A 60 -13.72 0.99 -16.45
N VAL A 61 -13.19 1.69 -17.46
CA VAL A 61 -13.21 3.16 -17.56
C VAL A 61 -13.78 3.52 -18.92
N ASP A 62 -14.86 4.29 -18.94
CA ASP A 62 -15.57 4.70 -20.18
C ASP A 62 -15.88 3.52 -21.13
N GLY A 63 -16.31 2.39 -20.56
CA GLY A 63 -16.65 1.18 -21.29
C GLY A 63 -15.47 0.37 -21.83
N LYS A 64 -14.23 0.76 -21.52
CA LYS A 64 -13.00 0.05 -21.91
C LYS A 64 -12.35 -0.63 -20.71
N LYS A 65 -11.72 -1.76 -20.95
CA LYS A 65 -10.98 -2.51 -19.94
C LYS A 65 -9.59 -1.93 -19.74
N PHE A 66 -9.18 -1.74 -18.49
CA PHE A 66 -7.85 -1.32 -18.09
C PHE A 66 -7.39 -2.12 -16.88
N LYS A 67 -6.08 -2.11 -16.62
CA LYS A 67 -5.52 -2.49 -15.33
C LYS A 67 -5.71 -1.33 -14.36
N ILE A 68 -5.99 -1.60 -13.09
CA ILE A 68 -6.21 -0.55 -12.09
C ILE A 68 -5.00 0.38 -11.94
N ASN A 69 -3.78 -0.12 -12.18
CA ASN A 69 -2.57 0.69 -12.15
C ASN A 69 -2.57 1.85 -13.16
N ALA A 70 -3.27 1.70 -14.28
CA ALA A 70 -3.38 2.75 -15.29
C ALA A 70 -4.34 3.87 -14.88
N CYS A 71 -5.22 3.64 -13.91
CA CYS A 71 -6.19 4.66 -13.48
C CYS A 71 -5.51 5.91 -12.93
N TYR A 72 -4.35 5.76 -12.28
CA TYR A 72 -3.59 6.90 -11.77
C TYR A 72 -3.08 7.81 -12.90
N HIS A 73 -2.62 7.22 -14.00
CA HIS A 73 -2.23 7.98 -15.20
C HIS A 73 -3.42 8.57 -15.95
N LEU A 74 -4.53 7.82 -16.08
CA LEU A 74 -5.69 8.20 -16.87
C LEU A 74 -6.52 9.32 -16.25
N GLY A 75 -6.69 9.32 -14.93
CA GLY A 75 -7.57 10.26 -14.23
C GLY A 75 -7.09 10.61 -12.82
N GLY A 76 -5.80 10.39 -12.55
CA GLY A 76 -5.19 10.74 -11.28
C GLY A 76 -5.71 9.93 -10.10
N LEU A 77 -5.50 10.47 -8.93
CA LEU A 77 -5.91 9.84 -7.67
C LEU A 77 -7.44 9.70 -7.57
N GLU A 78 -8.20 10.64 -8.15
CA GLU A 78 -9.67 10.62 -8.11
C GLU A 78 -10.24 9.38 -8.81
N LEU A 79 -9.78 9.09 -10.02
CA LEU A 79 -10.20 7.89 -10.76
C LEU A 79 -9.74 6.61 -10.05
N LEU A 80 -8.52 6.60 -9.51
CA LEU A 80 -8.02 5.44 -8.78
C LEU A 80 -8.91 5.14 -7.55
N ILE A 81 -9.23 6.15 -6.74
CA ILE A 81 -10.09 6.01 -5.56
C ILE A 81 -11.51 5.58 -5.97
N GLU A 82 -12.04 6.14 -7.06
CA GLU A 82 -13.34 5.74 -7.60
C GLU A 82 -13.37 4.24 -7.91
N LYS A 83 -12.36 3.74 -8.63
CA LYS A 83 -12.29 2.31 -8.99
C LYS A 83 -12.04 1.40 -7.79
N ILE A 84 -11.27 1.84 -6.81
CA ILE A 84 -11.13 1.12 -5.53
C ILE A 84 -12.47 1.04 -4.81
N ARG A 85 -13.22 2.14 -4.74
CA ARG A 85 -14.56 2.17 -4.11
C ARG A 85 -15.55 1.25 -4.85
N GLU A 86 -15.56 1.25 -6.18
CA GLU A 86 -16.41 0.34 -6.98
C GLU A 86 -16.14 -1.14 -6.64
N LEU A 87 -14.87 -1.50 -6.44
CA LEU A 87 -14.46 -2.87 -6.11
C LEU A 87 -14.77 -3.26 -4.66
N THR A 88 -14.60 -2.35 -3.71
CA THR A 88 -14.49 -2.68 -2.28
C THR A 88 -15.63 -2.13 -1.43
N ASP A 89 -16.39 -1.15 -1.91
CA ASP A 89 -17.33 -0.32 -1.15
C ASP A 89 -16.69 0.37 0.08
N ILE A 90 -15.36 0.55 0.08
CA ILE A 90 -14.60 1.22 1.15
C ILE A 90 -14.44 2.70 0.81
N ASP A 91 -14.71 3.57 1.78
CA ASP A 91 -14.34 4.98 1.72
C ASP A 91 -12.88 5.19 2.14
N ILE A 92 -12.13 5.93 1.35
CA ILE A 92 -10.74 6.30 1.64
C ILE A 92 -10.71 7.68 2.33
N ASN A 93 -10.05 7.77 3.49
CA ASN A 93 -9.92 8.99 4.28
C ASN A 93 -8.57 9.67 4.09
N TYR A 94 -7.52 8.86 4.00
CA TYR A 94 -6.15 9.31 3.81
C TYR A 94 -5.50 8.58 2.64
N TYR A 95 -4.51 9.21 2.04
CA TYR A 95 -3.64 8.55 1.08
C TYR A 95 -2.19 8.97 1.26
N ALA A 96 -1.27 8.10 0.84
CA ALA A 96 0.13 8.40 0.68
C ALA A 96 0.64 7.75 -0.61
N SER A 97 1.10 8.58 -1.54
CA SER A 97 1.71 8.13 -2.80
C SER A 97 3.22 8.33 -2.70
N ILE A 98 3.96 7.24 -2.82
CA ILE A 98 5.38 7.12 -2.54
C ILE A 98 6.09 6.73 -3.83
N GLU A 99 7.09 7.53 -4.24
CA GLU A 99 7.98 7.23 -5.35
C GLU A 99 9.12 6.31 -4.90
N PRO A 100 9.78 5.56 -5.80
CA PRO A 100 10.96 4.78 -5.48
C PRO A 100 12.04 5.62 -4.79
N GLY A 101 12.73 5.04 -3.80
CA GLY A 101 13.71 5.71 -2.98
C GLY A 101 13.14 6.35 -1.70
N THR A 102 11.90 6.83 -1.74
CA THR A 102 11.27 7.46 -0.56
C THR A 102 11.02 6.47 0.57
N LEU A 103 10.64 5.22 0.25
CA LEU A 103 10.50 4.16 1.25
C LEU A 103 11.83 3.91 1.95
N GLY A 104 12.93 3.87 1.18
CA GLY A 104 14.28 3.70 1.72
C GLY A 104 14.64 4.79 2.71
N GLU A 105 14.38 6.06 2.40
CA GLU A 105 14.66 7.18 3.31
C GLU A 105 13.85 7.11 4.61
N ILE A 106 12.59 6.69 4.54
CA ILE A 106 11.76 6.46 5.74
C ILE A 106 12.36 5.33 6.58
N VAL A 107 12.76 4.23 5.95
CA VAL A 107 13.38 3.09 6.62
C VAL A 107 14.70 3.49 7.28
N ASP A 108 15.55 4.25 6.62
CA ASP A 108 16.81 4.75 7.17
C ASP A 108 16.59 5.71 8.35
N CYS A 109 15.63 6.63 8.23
CA CYS A 109 15.22 7.51 9.32
C CYS A 109 14.79 6.72 10.56
N LEU A 110 14.17 5.55 10.37
CA LEU A 110 13.73 4.64 11.42
C LEU A 110 14.81 3.64 11.87
N GLY A 111 16.03 3.68 11.29
CA GLY A 111 17.17 2.84 11.65
C GLY A 111 17.09 1.41 11.14
N GLY A 112 16.46 1.18 9.98
CA GLY A 112 16.35 -0.12 9.33
C GLY A 112 15.30 -1.05 9.98
N VAL A 113 14.99 -2.17 9.35
CA VAL A 113 14.01 -3.18 9.78
C VAL A 113 14.69 -4.53 9.90
N GLU A 114 14.59 -5.20 11.04
CA GLU A 114 15.00 -6.60 11.18
C GLU A 114 14.04 -7.48 10.38
N TYR A 115 14.59 -8.24 9.44
CA TYR A 115 13.79 -9.05 8.54
C TYR A 115 14.45 -10.38 8.21
N ASP A 116 13.65 -11.42 8.02
CA ASP A 116 14.10 -12.73 7.57
C ASP A 116 13.78 -12.90 6.09
N VAL A 117 14.76 -12.64 5.24
CA VAL A 117 14.61 -12.72 3.78
C VAL A 117 14.45 -14.18 3.38
N GLU A 118 13.35 -14.52 2.73
CA GLU A 118 12.91 -15.90 2.50
C GLU A 118 13.79 -16.67 1.51
N GLN A 119 14.44 -15.96 0.59
CA GLN A 119 15.29 -16.55 -0.46
C GLN A 119 16.40 -15.60 -0.89
N ASP A 120 17.42 -16.10 -1.57
CA ASP A 120 18.38 -15.25 -2.27
C ASP A 120 17.67 -14.51 -3.41
N MET A 121 17.87 -13.19 -3.48
CA MET A 121 17.27 -12.32 -4.48
C MET A 121 18.34 -11.66 -5.31
N HIS A 122 18.40 -12.03 -6.59
CA HIS A 122 19.33 -11.46 -7.56
C HIS A 122 18.54 -10.99 -8.79
N TYR A 123 18.68 -9.71 -9.12
CA TYR A 123 18.07 -9.14 -10.31
C TYR A 123 18.85 -7.89 -10.73
N SER A 124 18.96 -7.67 -12.03
CA SER A 124 19.64 -6.50 -12.59
C SER A 124 18.83 -5.94 -13.75
N ASP A 125 18.45 -4.69 -13.65
CA ASP A 125 17.80 -3.92 -14.70
C ASP A 125 18.46 -2.54 -14.82
N PRO A 126 19.53 -2.43 -15.64
CA PRO A 126 20.25 -1.18 -15.81
C PRO A 126 19.39 -0.03 -16.37
N ALA A 127 18.30 -0.34 -17.10
CA ALA A 127 17.42 0.67 -17.66
C ALA A 127 16.59 1.39 -16.57
N GLN A 128 16.37 0.73 -15.43
CA GLN A 128 15.67 1.29 -14.28
C GLN A 128 16.62 1.62 -13.12
N ASP A 129 17.94 1.56 -13.33
CA ASP A 129 18.98 1.67 -12.29
C ASP A 129 18.65 0.78 -11.07
N LEU A 130 18.21 -0.46 -11.33
CA LEU A 130 17.76 -1.40 -10.32
C LEU A 130 18.71 -2.59 -10.24
N TYR A 131 19.42 -2.68 -9.13
CA TYR A 131 20.34 -3.78 -8.82
C TYR A 131 19.92 -4.40 -7.49
N ILE A 132 19.44 -5.65 -7.53
CA ILE A 132 19.00 -6.39 -6.35
C ILE A 132 19.99 -7.49 -6.04
N ASN A 133 20.50 -7.48 -4.81
CA ASN A 133 21.42 -8.50 -4.33
C ASN A 133 21.22 -8.69 -2.81
N LEU A 134 20.16 -9.42 -2.46
CA LEU A 134 19.86 -9.76 -1.08
C LEU A 134 20.10 -11.23 -0.84
N LYS A 135 20.72 -11.57 0.29
CA LYS A 135 20.88 -12.94 0.74
C LYS A 135 19.72 -13.37 1.60
N LYS A 136 19.37 -14.65 1.50
CA LYS A 136 18.43 -15.31 2.40
C LYS A 136 18.88 -15.22 3.85
N GLY A 137 17.93 -15.06 4.77
CA GLY A 137 18.14 -15.14 6.21
C GLY A 137 17.93 -13.83 6.95
N LYS A 138 18.07 -13.90 8.26
CA LYS A 138 17.86 -12.77 9.18
C LYS A 138 18.93 -11.70 9.00
N GLN A 139 18.50 -10.49 8.74
CA GLN A 139 19.36 -9.33 8.55
C GLN A 139 18.60 -8.04 8.85
N ILE A 140 19.32 -6.93 8.97
CA ILE A 140 18.71 -5.61 9.00
C ILE A 140 18.62 -5.12 7.56
N LEU A 141 17.41 -4.81 7.11
CA LEU A 141 17.17 -4.11 5.86
C LEU A 141 17.25 -2.60 6.16
N ASP A 142 18.31 -1.96 5.71
CA ASP A 142 18.42 -0.51 5.58
C ASP A 142 17.55 -0.02 4.42
N GLY A 143 17.56 1.27 4.14
CA GLY A 143 16.72 1.85 3.09
C GLY A 143 16.94 1.23 1.72
N ASP A 144 18.21 1.05 1.32
CA ASP A 144 18.54 0.44 0.03
C ASP A 144 18.06 -1.01 -0.08
N LYS A 145 18.30 -1.83 0.96
CA LYS A 145 17.83 -3.22 0.98
C LYS A 145 16.31 -3.34 1.06
N ALA A 146 15.65 -2.44 1.75
CA ALA A 146 14.19 -2.39 1.82
C ALA A 146 13.58 -2.11 0.44
N GLU A 147 14.15 -1.16 -0.31
CA GLU A 147 13.77 -0.89 -1.70
C GLU A 147 14.03 -2.11 -2.59
N GLN A 148 15.20 -2.72 -2.51
CA GLN A 148 15.53 -3.94 -3.25
C GLN A 148 14.50 -5.04 -2.99
N TYR A 149 14.16 -5.29 -1.70
CA TYR A 149 13.19 -6.31 -1.31
C TYR A 149 11.80 -6.03 -1.89
N CYS A 150 11.30 -4.82 -1.74
CA CYS A 150 9.97 -4.43 -2.22
C CYS A 150 9.86 -4.38 -3.75
N ARG A 151 10.96 -4.18 -4.46
CA ARG A 151 11.01 -4.10 -5.94
C ARG A 151 11.35 -5.44 -6.61
N TYR A 152 11.72 -6.47 -5.86
CA TYR A 152 12.03 -7.78 -6.42
C TYR A 152 10.81 -8.41 -7.09
N ARG A 153 10.97 -8.88 -8.34
CA ARG A 153 9.86 -9.41 -9.19
C ARG A 153 10.07 -10.85 -9.66
N SER A 154 11.26 -11.42 -9.48
CA SER A 154 11.58 -12.75 -10.01
C SER A 154 11.10 -13.89 -9.09
N TYR A 155 9.89 -13.77 -8.58
CA TYR A 155 9.23 -14.84 -7.82
C TYR A 155 8.60 -15.86 -8.78
N VAL A 156 8.55 -17.13 -8.34
CA VAL A 156 7.97 -18.23 -9.13
C VAL A 156 6.50 -17.96 -9.52
N MET A 157 5.73 -17.32 -8.63
CA MET A 157 4.32 -16.96 -8.87
C MET A 157 4.14 -15.47 -9.25
N GLY A 158 5.20 -14.78 -9.62
CA GLY A 158 5.14 -13.43 -10.19
C GLY A 158 4.59 -12.36 -9.25
N ASP A 159 3.64 -11.58 -9.74
CA ASP A 159 3.17 -10.35 -9.10
C ASP A 159 2.42 -10.57 -7.77
N ILE A 160 1.70 -11.68 -7.62
CA ILE A 160 1.01 -12.03 -6.36
C ILE A 160 2.02 -12.17 -5.22
N THR A 161 3.11 -12.92 -5.44
CA THR A 161 4.14 -13.11 -4.42
C THR A 161 4.83 -11.78 -4.08
N ARG A 162 5.02 -10.89 -5.06
CA ARG A 162 5.57 -9.54 -4.79
C ARG A 162 4.62 -8.75 -3.89
N THR A 163 3.34 -8.73 -4.19
CA THR A 163 2.33 -8.03 -3.39
C THR A 163 2.33 -8.53 -1.94
N GLN A 164 2.38 -9.86 -1.76
CA GLN A 164 2.47 -10.48 -0.43
C GLN A 164 3.78 -10.16 0.28
N SER A 165 4.90 -10.11 -0.44
CA SER A 165 6.21 -9.75 0.14
C SER A 165 6.22 -8.30 0.61
N GLN A 166 5.68 -7.38 -0.18
CA GLN A 166 5.50 -5.98 0.23
C GLN A 166 4.64 -5.87 1.49
N GLN A 167 3.53 -6.60 1.54
CA GLN A 167 2.62 -6.61 2.69
C GLN A 167 3.32 -7.11 3.96
N LYS A 168 4.09 -8.21 3.87
CA LYS A 168 4.89 -8.74 4.97
C LYS A 168 5.94 -7.74 5.44
N PHE A 169 6.62 -7.06 4.51
CA PHE A 169 7.61 -6.04 4.85
C PHE A 169 6.97 -4.85 5.56
N PHE A 170 5.85 -4.31 5.06
CA PHE A 170 5.13 -3.23 5.72
C PHE A 170 4.62 -3.63 7.10
N LYS A 171 4.14 -4.88 7.25
CA LYS A 171 3.77 -5.42 8.57
C LYS A 171 4.95 -5.38 9.52
N ALA A 172 6.11 -5.91 9.13
CA ALA A 172 7.32 -5.91 9.95
C ALA A 172 7.80 -4.48 10.28
N LEU A 173 7.74 -3.57 9.31
CA LEU A 173 8.07 -2.15 9.50
C LEU A 173 7.14 -1.52 10.56
N PHE A 174 5.84 -1.72 10.44
CA PHE A 174 4.86 -1.15 11.37
C PHE A 174 5.04 -1.74 12.77
N GLU A 175 5.12 -3.06 12.91
CA GLU A 175 5.32 -3.72 14.21
C GLU A 175 6.58 -3.27 14.93
N GLN A 176 7.68 -3.05 14.21
CA GLN A 176 8.95 -2.66 14.81
C GLN A 176 9.07 -1.16 15.05
N LYS A 177 8.52 -0.32 14.17
CA LYS A 177 8.85 1.11 14.10
C LYS A 177 7.71 2.04 14.46
N LEU A 178 6.44 1.64 14.24
CA LEU A 178 5.31 2.45 14.65
C LEU A 178 4.94 2.17 16.11
N ASN A 179 5.81 2.55 17.02
CA ASN A 179 5.59 2.44 18.46
C ASN A 179 6.06 3.71 19.19
N ILE A 180 5.71 3.82 20.47
CA ILE A 180 5.97 5.01 21.28
C ILE A 180 7.46 5.41 21.32
N LYS A 181 8.39 4.45 21.15
CA LYS A 181 9.84 4.72 21.12
C LYS A 181 10.25 5.60 19.94
N TYR A 182 9.50 5.52 18.84
CA TYR A 182 9.75 6.30 17.63
C TYR A 182 8.90 7.58 17.54
N ALA A 183 8.13 7.90 18.58
CA ALA A 183 7.37 9.15 18.64
C ALA A 183 8.28 10.38 18.47
N THR A 184 9.54 10.30 18.90
CA THR A 184 10.55 11.37 18.70
C THR A 184 10.94 11.56 17.24
N LYS A 185 10.72 10.56 16.38
CA LYS A 185 11.03 10.60 14.95
C LYS A 185 9.87 11.13 14.09
N ILE A 186 8.73 11.46 14.71
CA ILE A 186 7.55 11.92 13.97
C ILE A 186 7.84 13.17 13.15
N ASN A 187 8.61 14.11 13.67
CA ASN A 187 8.95 15.33 12.93
C ASN A 187 9.84 15.00 11.72
N ASP A 188 10.86 14.16 11.90
CA ASP A 188 11.78 13.77 10.82
C ASP A 188 11.00 13.04 9.71
N ILE A 189 10.10 12.11 10.08
CA ILE A 189 9.23 11.39 9.12
C ILE A 189 8.28 12.36 8.43
N TYR A 190 7.69 13.31 9.17
CA TYR A 190 6.79 14.29 8.61
C TYR A 190 7.50 15.20 7.61
N ASP A 191 8.75 15.57 7.87
CA ASP A 191 9.55 16.38 6.95
C ASP A 191 9.80 15.60 5.64
N ILE A 192 10.19 14.32 5.71
CA ILE A 192 10.29 13.44 4.52
C ILE A 192 8.95 13.36 3.79
N MET A 193 7.84 13.18 4.51
CA MET A 193 6.51 13.15 3.91
C MET A 193 6.17 14.45 3.19
N CYS A 194 6.48 15.60 3.78
CA CYS A 194 6.22 16.90 3.17
C CYS A 194 7.00 17.15 1.88
N GLU A 195 8.21 16.61 1.79
CA GLU A 195 9.09 16.82 0.64
C GLU A 195 8.81 15.82 -0.49
N LYS A 196 8.55 14.55 -0.16
CA LYS A 196 8.64 13.43 -1.10
C LYS A 196 7.36 12.60 -1.24
N VAL A 197 6.40 12.75 -0.34
CA VAL A 197 5.14 11.98 -0.37
C VAL A 197 3.99 12.90 -0.79
N LYS A 198 3.25 12.48 -1.82
CA LYS A 198 1.98 13.13 -2.13
C LYS A 198 0.92 12.59 -1.18
N THR A 199 0.38 13.42 -0.29
CA THR A 199 -0.56 12.98 0.74
C THR A 199 -1.52 14.10 1.14
N ASN A 200 -2.67 13.74 1.69
CA ASN A 200 -3.58 14.66 2.37
C ASN A 200 -3.41 14.63 3.90
N VAL A 201 -2.52 13.80 4.44
CA VAL A 201 -2.26 13.72 5.88
C VAL A 201 -1.56 14.99 6.37
N SER A 202 -2.13 15.67 7.35
CA SER A 202 -1.53 16.82 8.01
C SER A 202 -0.90 16.43 9.35
N MET A 203 -0.04 17.32 9.91
CA MET A 203 0.49 17.12 11.27
C MET A 203 -0.64 17.02 12.31
N LYS A 204 -1.76 17.72 12.10
CA LYS A 204 -2.93 17.63 12.99
C LYS A 204 -3.54 16.23 12.95
N ASP A 205 -3.61 15.61 11.76
CA ASP A 205 -4.12 14.24 11.62
C ASP A 205 -3.20 13.24 12.32
N ILE A 206 -1.89 13.42 12.22
CA ILE A 206 -0.91 12.58 12.92
C ILE A 206 -1.11 12.68 14.44
N ILE A 207 -1.17 13.90 14.97
CA ILE A 207 -1.36 14.13 16.40
C ILE A 207 -2.70 13.55 16.88
N PHE A 208 -3.77 13.76 16.12
CA PHE A 208 -5.09 13.23 16.44
C PHE A 208 -5.14 11.70 16.47
N ASN A 209 -4.30 11.06 15.65
CA ASN A 209 -4.22 9.62 15.53
C ASN A 209 -3.06 8.98 16.30
N MET A 210 -2.41 9.70 17.23
CA MET A 210 -1.28 9.18 18.02
C MET A 210 -1.60 7.89 18.79
N SER A 211 -2.86 7.67 19.16
CA SER A 211 -3.31 6.41 19.80
C SER A 211 -3.06 5.16 18.93
N VAL A 212 -2.87 5.33 17.62
CA VAL A 212 -2.49 4.23 16.71
C VAL A 212 -1.15 3.62 17.09
N LEU A 213 -0.21 4.43 17.62
CA LEU A 213 1.09 3.93 18.10
C LEU A 213 0.93 2.96 19.28
N GLU A 214 -0.08 3.15 20.12
CA GLU A 214 -0.38 2.24 21.23
C GLU A 214 -0.95 0.91 20.71
N ILE A 215 -1.79 0.97 19.67
CA ILE A 215 -2.37 -0.21 19.03
C ILE A 215 -1.26 -1.10 18.47
N ILE A 216 -0.31 -0.51 17.76
CA ILE A 216 0.80 -1.23 17.12
C ILE A 216 1.78 -1.78 18.16
N SER A 217 1.99 -1.06 19.26
CA SER A 217 2.92 -1.48 20.34
C SER A 217 2.48 -2.77 21.06
N SER A 218 1.24 -3.20 20.93
CA SER A 218 0.73 -4.43 21.55
C SER A 218 1.05 -5.73 20.77
N GLY A 219 1.63 -5.65 19.58
CA GLY A 219 2.41 -6.73 18.94
C GLY A 219 1.66 -7.78 18.13
N GLU A 220 0.34 -7.96 18.22
CA GLU A 220 -0.40 -9.01 17.47
C GLU A 220 -1.61 -8.46 16.70
N GLN A 221 -1.59 -7.19 16.35
CA GLN A 221 -2.81 -6.50 15.91
C GLN A 221 -2.84 -6.19 14.40
N ILE A 222 -1.87 -6.69 13.62
CA ILE A 222 -1.83 -6.43 12.16
C ILE A 222 -2.24 -7.69 11.41
N GLU A 223 -3.41 -7.63 10.80
CA GLU A 223 -3.97 -8.66 9.94
C GLU A 223 -3.76 -8.28 8.47
N CYS A 224 -3.37 -9.25 7.63
CA CYS A 224 -3.10 -9.04 6.21
C CYS A 224 -4.06 -9.84 5.35
N TYR A 225 -4.61 -9.20 4.32
CA TYR A 225 -5.56 -9.76 3.39
C TYR A 225 -5.15 -9.45 1.95
N ASP A 226 -5.37 -10.37 1.04
CA ASP A 226 -5.25 -10.16 -0.40
C ASP A 226 -6.65 -10.07 -1.01
N ALA A 227 -6.84 -9.18 -1.98
CA ALA A 227 -8.09 -9.16 -2.73
C ALA A 227 -8.27 -10.49 -3.48
N PRO A 228 -9.40 -11.20 -3.30
CA PRO A 228 -9.64 -12.48 -3.96
C PRO A 228 -9.77 -12.30 -5.46
N GLY A 229 -9.33 -13.29 -6.23
CA GLY A 229 -9.40 -13.26 -7.67
C GLY A 229 -8.40 -14.21 -8.33
N ASN A 230 -8.36 -14.22 -9.64
CA ASN A 230 -7.48 -15.06 -10.42
C ASN A 230 -6.91 -14.32 -11.63
N TYR A 231 -5.70 -14.69 -12.07
CA TYR A 231 -5.22 -14.26 -13.38
C TYR A 231 -5.97 -15.03 -14.47
N ASN A 232 -6.42 -14.30 -15.50
CA ASN A 232 -6.92 -14.94 -16.70
C ASN A 232 -5.75 -15.37 -17.59
N ASP A 233 -6.00 -16.33 -18.50
CA ASP A 233 -5.18 -16.49 -19.68
C ASP A 233 -5.26 -15.20 -20.52
N MET A 234 -4.22 -14.94 -21.34
CA MET A 234 -4.20 -13.74 -22.20
C MET A 234 -5.52 -13.57 -22.94
N GLU A 235 -6.17 -12.42 -22.75
CA GLU A 235 -7.35 -12.09 -23.54
C GLU A 235 -6.99 -11.91 -25.02
N LYS A 236 -8.01 -11.77 -25.90
CA LYS A 236 -7.80 -11.62 -27.34
C LYS A 236 -6.96 -10.40 -27.73
N ASP A 237 -6.85 -9.42 -26.84
CA ASP A 237 -5.99 -8.24 -26.96
C ASP A 237 -4.55 -8.47 -26.54
N GLY A 238 -4.21 -9.68 -26.07
CA GLY A 238 -2.87 -10.05 -25.61
C GLY A 238 -2.53 -9.54 -24.20
N VAL A 239 -3.53 -9.04 -23.45
CA VAL A 239 -3.35 -8.51 -22.10
C VAL A 239 -3.81 -9.52 -21.05
N SER A 240 -2.96 -9.78 -20.06
CA SER A 240 -3.32 -10.57 -18.88
C SER A 240 -3.79 -9.63 -17.77
N TYR A 241 -4.94 -9.98 -17.18
CA TYR A 241 -5.56 -9.23 -16.07
C TYR A 241 -5.69 -10.10 -14.83
N TYR A 242 -5.71 -9.46 -13.66
CA TYR A 242 -6.21 -10.05 -12.43
C TYR A 242 -7.72 -9.80 -12.34
N LEU A 243 -8.51 -10.86 -12.32
CA LEU A 243 -9.97 -10.79 -12.37
C LEU A 243 -10.57 -10.92 -10.97
N ILE A 244 -11.30 -9.90 -10.56
CA ILE A 244 -12.18 -9.92 -9.39
C ILE A 244 -13.59 -9.86 -9.94
N GLU A 245 -14.20 -11.02 -10.18
CA GLU A 245 -15.51 -11.16 -10.85
C GLU A 245 -16.40 -12.13 -10.09
N ASP A 246 -17.72 -12.01 -10.29
CA ASP A 246 -18.74 -12.91 -9.76
C ASP A 246 -18.59 -13.17 -8.24
N GLU A 247 -18.23 -14.40 -7.87
CA GLU A 247 -18.07 -14.80 -6.48
C GLU A 247 -16.96 -14.03 -5.75
N HIS A 248 -15.88 -13.68 -6.46
CA HIS A 248 -14.77 -12.91 -5.87
C HIS A 248 -15.18 -11.48 -5.52
N VAL A 249 -16.09 -10.86 -6.28
CA VAL A 249 -16.65 -9.54 -5.95
C VAL A 249 -17.43 -9.63 -4.63
N ILE A 250 -18.27 -10.65 -4.50
CA ILE A 250 -19.07 -10.87 -3.29
C ILE A 250 -18.15 -11.14 -2.10
N GLU A 251 -17.15 -12.00 -2.29
CA GLU A 251 -16.15 -12.32 -1.25
C GLU A 251 -15.38 -11.06 -0.80
N LEU A 252 -14.86 -10.26 -1.75
CA LEU A 252 -14.14 -9.02 -1.47
C LEU A 252 -15.01 -8.02 -0.72
N LYS A 253 -16.22 -7.76 -1.20
CA LYS A 253 -17.15 -6.81 -0.55
C LYS A 253 -17.57 -7.28 0.83
N THR A 254 -17.80 -8.58 1.02
CA THR A 254 -18.11 -9.17 2.32
C THR A 254 -16.93 -8.98 3.30
N LEU A 255 -15.72 -9.27 2.86
CA LEU A 255 -14.49 -9.04 3.64
C LEU A 255 -14.35 -7.55 4.01
N CYS A 256 -14.59 -6.66 3.05
CA CYS A 256 -14.50 -5.22 3.27
C CYS A 256 -15.57 -4.70 4.23
N ALA A 257 -16.81 -5.18 4.11
CA ALA A 257 -17.88 -4.82 5.04
C ALA A 257 -17.59 -5.32 6.47
N GLN A 258 -17.05 -6.52 6.59
CA GLN A 258 -16.75 -7.12 7.90
C GLN A 258 -15.56 -6.47 8.59
N PHE A 259 -14.49 -6.12 7.85
CA PHE A 259 -13.20 -5.80 8.44
C PHE A 259 -12.66 -4.40 8.12
N PHE A 260 -13.20 -3.70 7.12
CA PHE A 260 -12.67 -2.44 6.62
C PHE A 260 -13.68 -1.29 6.65
N GLY A 261 -14.83 -1.49 7.29
CA GLY A 261 -15.87 -0.46 7.40
C GLY A 261 -16.56 -0.16 6.05
N GLY A 262 -16.52 -1.10 5.12
CA GLY A 262 -17.31 -1.04 3.88
C GLY A 262 -18.80 -1.21 4.17
N SER A 263 -19.64 -0.85 3.20
CA SER A 263 -21.09 -1.06 3.28
C SER A 263 -21.43 -2.54 3.05
N TYR A 264 -22.40 -3.07 3.79
CA TYR A 264 -22.97 -4.37 3.45
C TYR A 264 -23.78 -4.24 2.16
N VAL A 265 -23.58 -5.18 1.23
CA VAL A 265 -24.36 -5.29 -0.02
C VAL A 265 -25.74 -5.85 0.29
#